data_69456f7fd669c7427f990018e95874dc
#
_entry.id   69456f7fd669c7427f990018e95874dc
#
_cell.length_a   1.000
_cell.length_b   1.000
_cell.length_c   1.000
_cell.angle_alpha   90.00
_cell.angle_beta   90.00
_cell.angle_gamma   90.00
#
_symmetry.space_group_name_H-M   'P 1'
#
loop_
_entity.id
_entity.type
_entity.pdbx_description
1 polymer ?
#
loop_
_entity_poly.entity_id
_entity_poly.type
_entity_poly.pdbx_seq_one_letter_code
_entity_poly.pdbx_strand_id
1 'polypeptide(L)'
;MSKKVFLIAMLVVMLASLSLSAVVAQDDTTIRWRTRPDNQAEIEVYTALSQQIDESLEGITLVYEPGGTETAGYQDTLLTEFAANNAPDIFWIPGADLARFVGEGAVLNLFDLANADMDFDAGVFYPQQIEQLSYNPETDSMEGALWGLPRDASSMALYYNADLFDEAGIPYPTERLANGEWDWDTIAADAAAISALGDEIYGFGMNNWWGNWELFINAGGGSYFTEARDACALDSQENIDTLTFLRGLYEAESAVPYGTDSEPPFVAGNVGMFLNGRWATPNMLAQADFNWDVAEVPAGPGGQSNFLFWGAYVVNPNTANPEAAWEVMKQLTALDAQLQVAALGANFPSRTGETVLEAVNADFPQLNNAAFLNALANYAVPEAPLWKGDFGQINWNTVEPAIGQVLTGQQTPEDFASTICGQIEQYFN
;
A
#
# COMPACT_ATOMS: atom_id res chain seq x y z
N MET A 1 29.28 -62.49 48.85
CA MET A 1 28.28 -61.91 47.91
C MET A 1 28.29 -62.71 46.64
N SER A 2 27.20 -63.38 46.31
CA SER A 2 27.14 -64.34 45.23
C SER A 2 27.15 -63.63 43.84
N LYS A 3 27.76 -64.29 42.84
CA LYS A 3 27.81 -63.80 41.44
C LYS A 3 26.41 -63.38 40.87
N LYS A 4 25.32 -63.88 41.47
CA LYS A 4 23.92 -63.56 41.09
C LYS A 4 23.51 -62.15 41.55
N VAL A 5 24.03 -61.66 42.68
CA VAL A 5 23.72 -60.29 43.18
C VAL A 5 24.46 -59.26 42.35
N PHE A 6 25.67 -59.56 41.85
CA PHE A 6 26.43 -58.68 40.97
C PHE A 6 25.78 -58.55 39.55
N LEU A 7 25.21 -59.65 39.03
CA LEU A 7 24.47 -59.60 37.73
C LEU A 7 23.17 -58.81 37.80
N ILE A 8 22.44 -58.89 38.91
CA ILE A 8 21.18 -58.11 39.11
C ILE A 8 21.47 -56.62 39.29
N ALA A 9 22.52 -56.27 40.03
CA ALA A 9 22.96 -54.87 40.19
C ALA A 9 23.45 -54.26 38.85
N MET A 10 24.10 -55.03 37.98
CA MET A 10 24.54 -54.58 36.66
C MET A 10 23.38 -54.46 35.66
N LEU A 11 22.34 -55.29 35.77
CA LEU A 11 21.13 -55.22 34.94
C LEU A 11 20.24 -54.02 35.33
N VAL A 12 20.17 -53.67 36.62
CA VAL A 12 19.42 -52.50 37.13
C VAL A 12 20.12 -51.19 36.76
N VAL A 13 21.46 -51.13 36.77
CA VAL A 13 22.22 -50.00 36.29
C VAL A 13 22.13 -49.81 34.76
N MET A 14 22.05 -50.92 33.97
CA MET A 14 21.84 -50.85 32.55
C MET A 14 20.39 -50.42 32.15
N LEU A 15 19.40 -50.74 32.97
CA LEU A 15 18.02 -50.31 32.76
C LEU A 15 17.76 -48.84 33.20
N ALA A 16 18.57 -48.35 34.13
CA ALA A 16 18.51 -46.93 34.58
C ALA A 16 19.22 -45.97 33.61
N SER A 17 20.10 -46.47 32.73
CA SER A 17 20.79 -45.66 31.73
C SER A 17 20.04 -45.60 30.34
N LEU A 18 18.90 -46.27 30.22
CA LEU A 18 18.10 -46.27 28.98
C LEU A 18 16.88 -45.32 29.05
N SER A 19 16.72 -44.55 30.12
CA SER A 19 15.86 -43.36 30.10
C SER A 19 16.63 -42.12 29.61
N LEU A 20 17.43 -42.25 28.53
CA LEU A 20 17.65 -41.12 27.68
C LEU A 20 16.29 -40.76 27.10
N SER A 21 15.70 -39.72 27.60
CA SER A 21 14.62 -39.02 26.92
C SER A 21 15.09 -38.87 25.48
N ALA A 22 14.49 -39.61 24.55
CA ALA A 22 14.52 -39.20 23.17
C ALA A 22 13.93 -37.79 23.20
N VAL A 23 14.78 -36.79 23.18
CA VAL A 23 14.39 -35.47 22.66
C VAL A 23 14.02 -35.78 21.22
N VAL A 24 12.74 -36.02 20.99
CA VAL A 24 12.18 -35.97 19.65
C VAL A 24 12.54 -34.54 19.23
N ALA A 25 13.52 -34.41 18.36
CA ALA A 25 13.69 -33.17 17.64
C ALA A 25 12.33 -32.96 16.97
N GLN A 26 11.54 -32.03 17.50
CA GLN A 26 10.34 -31.57 16.84
C GLN A 26 10.88 -30.96 15.55
N ASP A 27 10.55 -31.53 14.40
CA ASP A 27 10.91 -30.92 13.12
C ASP A 27 10.32 -29.52 13.16
N ASP A 28 11.17 -28.49 12.93
CA ASP A 28 10.73 -27.11 12.93
C ASP A 28 9.61 -26.93 11.89
N THR A 29 8.57 -26.20 12.27
CA THR A 29 7.48 -25.83 11.39
C THR A 29 7.97 -24.79 10.39
N THR A 30 7.95 -25.10 9.10
CA THR A 30 8.34 -24.11 8.07
C THR A 30 7.16 -23.24 7.71
N ILE A 31 7.34 -21.93 7.78
CA ILE A 31 6.41 -20.89 7.31
C ILE A 31 7.07 -20.13 6.16
N ARG A 32 6.43 -20.15 5.01
CA ARG A 32 6.82 -19.40 3.81
C ARG A 32 6.06 -18.08 3.78
N TRP A 33 6.75 -16.98 3.59
CA TRP A 33 6.09 -15.68 3.48
C TRP A 33 6.60 -14.85 2.31
N ARG A 34 5.73 -14.00 1.77
CA ARG A 34 6.02 -13.18 0.60
C ARG A 34 5.46 -11.78 0.74
N THR A 35 6.26 -10.79 0.36
CA THR A 35 5.78 -9.43 0.11
C THR A 35 6.27 -8.95 -1.26
N ARG A 36 5.59 -7.97 -1.83
CA ARG A 36 6.06 -7.28 -3.02
C ARG A 36 6.94 -6.10 -2.58
N PRO A 37 8.24 -6.16 -2.80
CA PRO A 37 9.12 -5.01 -2.58
C PRO A 37 8.98 -4.04 -3.77
N ASP A 38 9.10 -2.74 -3.52
CA ASP A 38 9.08 -1.72 -4.58
C ASP A 38 10.48 -1.51 -5.17
N ASN A 39 11.55 -1.89 -4.46
CA ASN A 39 12.93 -1.72 -4.87
C ASN A 39 13.88 -2.74 -4.22
N GLN A 40 15.14 -2.74 -4.65
CA GLN A 40 16.17 -3.66 -4.15
C GLN A 40 16.47 -3.47 -2.66
N ALA A 41 16.44 -2.24 -2.15
CA ALA A 41 16.72 -1.97 -0.73
C ALA A 41 15.65 -2.59 0.17
N GLU A 42 14.40 -2.60 -0.25
CA GLU A 42 13.33 -3.31 0.46
C GLU A 42 13.54 -4.83 0.46
N ILE A 43 13.99 -5.44 -0.64
CA ILE A 43 14.33 -6.88 -0.67
C ILE A 43 15.38 -7.20 0.41
N GLU A 44 16.40 -6.35 0.54
CA GLU A 44 17.49 -6.53 1.51
C GLU A 44 16.97 -6.41 2.95
N VAL A 45 16.13 -5.40 3.24
CA VAL A 45 15.52 -5.21 4.56
C VAL A 45 14.58 -6.36 4.91
N TYR A 46 13.69 -6.79 4.01
CA TYR A 46 12.81 -7.93 4.28
C TYR A 46 13.58 -9.24 4.45
N THR A 47 14.69 -9.42 3.73
CA THR A 47 15.58 -10.58 3.91
C THR A 47 16.21 -10.57 5.30
N ALA A 48 16.74 -9.43 5.74
CA ALA A 48 17.32 -9.28 7.08
C ALA A 48 16.29 -9.46 8.19
N LEU A 49 15.09 -8.85 8.01
CA LEU A 49 13.97 -8.99 8.94
C LEU A 49 13.51 -10.44 9.07
N SER A 50 13.43 -11.17 7.94
CA SER A 50 13.08 -12.60 7.96
C SER A 50 14.06 -13.42 8.79
N GLN A 51 15.37 -13.15 8.66
CA GLN A 51 16.40 -13.81 9.47
C GLN A 51 16.29 -13.48 10.95
N GLN A 52 16.05 -12.20 11.30
CA GLN A 52 15.87 -11.78 12.70
C GLN A 52 14.65 -12.45 13.35
N ILE A 53 13.54 -12.56 12.61
CA ILE A 53 12.33 -13.21 13.10
C ILE A 53 12.56 -14.71 13.24
N ASP A 54 13.20 -15.37 12.25
CA ASP A 54 13.54 -16.79 12.29
C ASP A 54 14.37 -17.12 13.54
N GLU A 55 15.39 -16.32 13.84
CA GLU A 55 16.22 -16.48 15.03
C GLU A 55 15.48 -16.27 16.37
N SER A 56 14.35 -15.54 16.37
CA SER A 56 13.56 -15.21 17.55
C SER A 56 12.47 -16.23 17.87
N LEU A 57 12.06 -17.06 16.90
CA LEU A 57 10.95 -17.99 17.01
C LEU A 57 11.43 -19.42 17.21
N GLU A 58 11.19 -20.01 18.40
CA GLU A 58 11.53 -21.41 18.67
C GLU A 58 10.58 -22.37 17.93
N GLY A 59 11.15 -23.34 17.21
CA GLY A 59 10.38 -24.39 16.51
C GLY A 59 9.68 -23.93 15.23
N ILE A 60 10.01 -22.75 14.73
CA ILE A 60 9.54 -22.21 13.44
C ILE A 60 10.75 -21.87 12.58
N THR A 61 10.77 -22.35 11.35
CA THR A 61 11.71 -21.91 10.31
C THR A 61 10.99 -21.00 9.34
N LEU A 62 11.45 -19.76 9.23
CA LEU A 62 10.85 -18.73 8.38
C LEU A 62 11.58 -18.60 7.05
N VAL A 63 10.85 -18.70 5.95
CA VAL A 63 11.39 -18.60 4.59
C VAL A 63 10.77 -17.40 3.86
N TYR A 64 11.59 -16.38 3.58
CA TYR A 64 11.19 -15.24 2.76
C TYR A 64 11.28 -15.56 1.27
N GLU A 65 10.21 -15.31 0.55
CA GLU A 65 10.13 -15.40 -0.90
C GLU A 65 9.88 -14.00 -1.47
N PRO A 66 10.87 -13.31 -2.03
CA PRO A 66 10.63 -12.00 -2.63
C PRO A 66 9.62 -12.12 -3.76
N GLY A 67 8.58 -11.28 -3.73
CA GLY A 67 7.75 -11.00 -4.91
C GLY A 67 8.55 -10.18 -5.94
N GLY A 68 8.09 -10.14 -7.18
CA GLY A 68 8.68 -9.24 -8.16
C GLY A 68 8.41 -7.77 -7.80
N THR A 69 9.31 -6.87 -8.20
CA THR A 69 9.13 -5.42 -8.02
C THR A 69 8.07 -4.83 -8.95
N GLU A 70 7.64 -5.59 -9.96
CA GLU A 70 6.59 -5.15 -10.88
C GLU A 70 5.21 -5.35 -10.26
N THR A 71 4.40 -4.30 -10.28
CA THR A 71 3.02 -4.32 -9.75
C THR A 71 2.13 -5.26 -10.57
N ALA A 72 2.29 -5.24 -11.90
CA ALA A 72 1.52 -6.08 -12.78
C ALA A 72 1.85 -7.57 -12.60
N GLY A 73 0.84 -8.37 -12.31
CA GLY A 73 0.95 -9.82 -12.24
C GLY A 73 1.27 -10.41 -10.86
N TYR A 74 1.63 -9.61 -9.83
CA TYR A 74 1.89 -10.13 -8.48
C TYR A 74 0.65 -10.81 -7.88
N GLN A 75 -0.49 -10.12 -7.86
CA GLN A 75 -1.75 -10.63 -7.32
C GLN A 75 -2.28 -11.82 -8.13
N ASP A 76 -2.21 -11.75 -9.47
CA ASP A 76 -2.65 -12.84 -10.33
C ASP A 76 -1.75 -14.07 -10.21
N THR A 77 -0.45 -13.89 -9.97
CA THR A 77 0.49 -14.96 -9.65
C THR A 77 0.10 -15.64 -8.34
N LEU A 78 -0.19 -14.86 -7.27
CA LEU A 78 -0.63 -15.41 -5.98
C LEU A 78 -1.91 -16.23 -6.11
N LEU A 79 -2.92 -15.72 -6.82
CA LEU A 79 -4.18 -16.46 -7.03
C LEU A 79 -3.97 -17.72 -7.88
N THR A 80 -3.08 -17.68 -8.86
CA THR A 80 -2.70 -18.85 -9.65
C THR A 80 -2.00 -19.91 -8.78
N GLU A 81 -1.06 -19.49 -7.95
CA GLU A 81 -0.36 -20.37 -7.00
C GLU A 81 -1.30 -20.92 -5.93
N PHE A 82 -2.27 -20.12 -5.45
CA PHE A 82 -3.31 -20.54 -4.54
C PHE A 82 -4.17 -21.65 -5.15
N ALA A 83 -4.65 -21.45 -6.37
CA ALA A 83 -5.42 -22.47 -7.10
C ALA A 83 -4.61 -23.76 -7.34
N ALA A 84 -3.29 -23.64 -7.48
CA ALA A 84 -2.37 -24.78 -7.60
C ALA A 84 -1.94 -25.39 -6.25
N ASN A 85 -2.43 -24.86 -5.11
CA ASN A 85 -2.03 -25.22 -3.74
C ASN A 85 -0.52 -25.09 -3.49
N ASN A 86 0.09 -24.01 -4.01
CA ASN A 86 1.52 -23.72 -3.92
C ASN A 86 1.83 -22.29 -3.44
N ALA A 87 0.80 -21.49 -3.12
CA ALA A 87 0.99 -20.15 -2.55
C ALA A 87 1.73 -20.22 -1.19
N PRO A 88 2.48 -19.17 -0.80
CA PRO A 88 3.10 -19.12 0.53
C PRO A 88 2.05 -19.11 1.65
N ASP A 89 2.49 -19.41 2.88
CA ASP A 89 1.61 -19.43 4.07
C ASP A 89 1.12 -18.04 4.43
N ILE A 90 2.00 -17.04 4.30
CA ILE A 90 1.70 -15.62 4.53
C ILE A 90 2.08 -14.83 3.29
N PHE A 91 1.23 -13.91 2.85
CA PHE A 91 1.56 -13.02 1.75
C PHE A 91 0.94 -11.64 1.92
N TRP A 92 1.56 -10.66 1.28
CA TRP A 92 1.05 -9.29 1.26
C TRP A 92 0.04 -9.09 0.12
N ILE A 93 -1.00 -8.30 0.39
CA ILE A 93 -1.91 -7.76 -0.63
C ILE A 93 -2.21 -6.28 -0.36
N PRO A 94 -2.44 -5.45 -1.40
CA PRO A 94 -2.95 -4.09 -1.20
C PRO A 94 -4.39 -4.10 -0.69
N GLY A 95 -4.79 -3.02 0.01
CA GLY A 95 -6.12 -2.90 0.61
C GLY A 95 -7.26 -3.06 -0.38
N ALA A 96 -7.16 -2.48 -1.57
CA ALA A 96 -8.18 -2.58 -2.63
C ALA A 96 -8.45 -4.02 -3.09
N ASP A 97 -7.46 -4.92 -3.02
CA ASP A 97 -7.59 -6.31 -3.46
C ASP A 97 -8.17 -7.24 -2.39
N LEU A 98 -8.34 -6.78 -1.14
CA LEU A 98 -8.81 -7.62 -0.04
C LEU A 98 -10.12 -8.32 -0.36
N ALA A 99 -11.11 -7.60 -0.89
CA ALA A 99 -12.41 -8.17 -1.23
C ALA A 99 -12.32 -9.28 -2.28
N ARG A 100 -11.46 -9.10 -3.30
CA ARG A 100 -11.18 -10.11 -4.34
C ARG A 100 -10.59 -11.38 -3.74
N PHE A 101 -9.53 -11.25 -2.92
CA PHE A 101 -8.87 -12.40 -2.31
C PHE A 101 -9.75 -13.15 -1.32
N VAL A 102 -10.56 -12.44 -0.53
CA VAL A 102 -11.56 -13.06 0.36
C VAL A 102 -12.65 -13.75 -0.46
N GLY A 103 -13.18 -13.12 -1.50
CA GLY A 103 -14.19 -13.69 -2.39
C GLY A 103 -13.73 -14.96 -3.11
N GLU A 104 -12.45 -15.05 -3.48
CA GLU A 104 -11.82 -16.25 -4.06
C GLU A 104 -11.48 -17.32 -3.00
N GLY A 105 -11.75 -17.06 -1.73
CA GLY A 105 -11.43 -17.96 -0.62
C GLY A 105 -9.93 -18.14 -0.38
N ALA A 106 -9.11 -17.16 -0.80
CA ALA A 106 -7.65 -17.22 -0.71
C ALA A 106 -7.08 -16.67 0.59
N VAL A 107 -7.93 -16.18 1.50
CA VAL A 107 -7.55 -15.57 2.79
C VAL A 107 -8.23 -16.29 3.95
N LEU A 108 -7.45 -16.67 4.94
CA LEU A 108 -7.94 -17.27 6.19
C LEU A 108 -8.55 -16.17 7.09
N ASN A 109 -9.73 -16.44 7.63
CA ASN A 109 -10.28 -15.59 8.68
C ASN A 109 -9.54 -15.86 10.01
N LEU A 110 -8.88 -14.83 10.53
CA LEU A 110 -8.02 -14.91 11.72
C LEU A 110 -8.74 -14.52 13.02
N PHE A 111 -10.05 -14.24 12.96
CA PHE A 111 -10.83 -13.75 14.09
C PHE A 111 -10.70 -14.61 15.35
N ASP A 112 -10.78 -15.93 15.20
CA ASP A 112 -10.68 -16.85 16.35
C ASP A 112 -9.26 -16.88 16.93
N LEU A 113 -8.21 -16.80 16.09
CA LEU A 113 -6.83 -16.73 16.54
C LEU A 113 -6.56 -15.42 17.28
N ALA A 114 -7.02 -14.30 16.74
CA ALA A 114 -6.88 -12.98 17.35
C ALA A 114 -7.62 -12.89 18.70
N ASN A 115 -8.82 -13.44 18.80
CA ASN A 115 -9.59 -13.44 20.05
C ASN A 115 -9.02 -14.39 21.13
N ALA A 116 -8.32 -15.45 20.72
CA ALA A 116 -7.67 -16.36 21.66
C ALA A 116 -6.34 -15.80 22.18
N ASP A 117 -5.74 -14.86 21.48
CA ASP A 117 -4.45 -14.25 21.82
C ASP A 117 -4.65 -13.04 22.74
N MET A 118 -4.35 -13.20 24.04
CA MET A 118 -4.48 -12.12 25.02
C MET A 118 -3.43 -11.02 24.90
N ASP A 119 -2.36 -11.26 24.15
CA ASP A 119 -1.27 -10.29 23.93
C ASP A 119 -1.49 -9.48 22.63
N PHE A 120 -2.49 -9.83 21.83
CA PHE A 120 -2.85 -9.10 20.63
C PHE A 120 -3.72 -7.89 20.94
N ASP A 121 -3.32 -6.73 20.45
CA ASP A 121 -4.09 -5.48 20.54
C ASP A 121 -4.21 -4.84 19.15
N ALA A 122 -5.41 -4.89 18.57
CA ALA A 122 -5.72 -4.23 17.31
C ALA A 122 -5.68 -2.70 17.40
N GLY A 123 -5.83 -2.13 18.59
CA GLY A 123 -5.83 -0.68 18.84
C GLY A 123 -4.48 0.00 18.61
N VAL A 124 -3.41 -0.76 18.38
CA VAL A 124 -2.09 -0.19 18.04
C VAL A 124 -1.97 0.22 16.57
N PHE A 125 -2.90 -0.20 15.71
CA PHE A 125 -2.94 0.11 14.29
C PHE A 125 -3.86 1.30 13.99
N TYR A 126 -3.80 1.84 12.76
CA TYR A 126 -4.80 2.81 12.31
C TYR A 126 -6.19 2.18 12.35
N PRO A 127 -7.16 2.79 13.07
CA PRO A 127 -8.51 2.23 13.20
C PRO A 127 -9.18 1.94 11.86
N GLN A 128 -8.94 2.80 10.86
CA GLN A 128 -9.52 2.68 9.53
C GLN A 128 -9.04 1.40 8.80
N GLN A 129 -7.79 0.99 9.01
CA GLN A 129 -7.25 -0.25 8.41
C GLN A 129 -7.87 -1.49 9.07
N ILE A 130 -7.98 -1.48 10.40
CA ILE A 130 -8.62 -2.57 11.15
C ILE A 130 -10.10 -2.69 10.78
N GLU A 131 -10.78 -1.57 10.60
CA GLU A 131 -12.16 -1.54 10.12
C GLU A 131 -12.30 -2.26 8.78
N GLN A 132 -11.46 -1.94 7.78
CA GLN A 132 -11.51 -2.61 6.48
C GLN A 132 -11.21 -4.12 6.58
N LEU A 133 -10.28 -4.51 7.45
CA LEU A 133 -9.90 -5.90 7.68
C LEU A 133 -10.92 -6.71 8.49
N SER A 134 -11.86 -6.03 9.18
CA SER A 134 -12.87 -6.67 10.04
C SER A 134 -14.22 -6.84 9.36
N TYR A 135 -14.42 -6.30 8.16
CA TYR A 135 -15.70 -6.46 7.46
C TYR A 135 -15.93 -7.92 7.06
N ASN A 136 -17.09 -8.45 7.45
CA ASN A 136 -17.52 -9.80 7.13
C ASN A 136 -18.58 -9.76 6.02
N PRO A 137 -18.25 -10.14 4.78
CA PRO A 137 -19.18 -10.08 3.66
C PRO A 137 -20.34 -11.10 3.77
N GLU A 138 -20.18 -12.16 4.56
CA GLU A 138 -21.24 -13.17 4.74
C GLU A 138 -22.39 -12.65 5.62
N THR A 139 -22.06 -11.78 6.60
CA THR A 139 -23.01 -11.23 7.54
C THR A 139 -23.34 -9.75 7.32
N ASP A 140 -22.68 -9.13 6.34
CA ASP A 140 -22.73 -7.67 6.06
C ASP A 140 -22.51 -6.84 7.34
N SER A 141 -21.45 -7.18 8.10
CA SER A 141 -21.16 -6.56 9.40
C SER A 141 -19.66 -6.50 9.70
N MET A 142 -19.30 -5.76 10.75
CA MET A 142 -17.93 -5.66 11.28
C MET A 142 -17.63 -6.70 12.36
N GLU A 143 -18.41 -7.77 12.44
CA GLU A 143 -18.28 -8.80 13.47
C GLU A 143 -17.88 -10.15 12.89
N GLY A 144 -17.02 -10.87 13.60
CA GLY A 144 -16.66 -12.25 13.26
C GLY A 144 -15.65 -12.40 12.14
N ALA A 145 -14.96 -11.33 11.73
CA ALA A 145 -13.88 -11.39 10.76
C ALA A 145 -12.65 -10.59 11.20
N LEU A 146 -11.48 -11.09 10.83
CA LEU A 146 -10.21 -10.39 10.76
C LEU A 146 -9.41 -11.04 9.64
N TRP A 147 -9.25 -10.36 8.51
CA TRP A 147 -8.66 -10.96 7.31
C TRP A 147 -7.15 -10.88 7.23
N GLY A 148 -6.50 -10.09 8.11
CA GLY A 148 -5.06 -9.91 8.12
C GLY A 148 -4.62 -8.88 9.13
N LEU A 149 -3.31 -8.54 9.12
CA LEU A 149 -2.75 -7.43 9.89
C LEU A 149 -2.14 -6.39 8.96
N PRO A 150 -2.32 -5.09 9.25
CA PRO A 150 -1.78 -4.03 8.41
C PRO A 150 -0.24 -4.05 8.37
N ARG A 151 0.33 -4.04 7.16
CA ARG A 151 1.78 -3.97 6.96
C ARG A 151 2.32 -2.56 7.13
N ASP A 152 1.64 -1.58 6.54
CA ASP A 152 2.11 -0.21 6.39
C ASP A 152 0.95 0.78 6.22
N ALA A 153 1.31 2.06 6.19
CA ALA A 153 0.42 3.17 5.85
C ALA A 153 1.15 4.13 4.91
N SER A 154 0.46 4.71 3.96
CA SER A 154 1.00 5.74 3.08
C SER A 154 -0.06 6.73 2.66
N SER A 155 0.38 7.88 2.19
CA SER A 155 -0.45 8.88 1.51
C SER A 155 0.30 9.45 0.31
N MET A 156 -0.41 10.20 -0.53
CA MET A 156 0.17 10.93 -1.64
C MET A 156 0.69 12.29 -1.20
N ALA A 157 1.75 12.74 -1.88
CA ALA A 157 2.23 14.12 -1.84
C ALA A 157 2.64 14.56 -3.24
N LEU A 158 2.81 15.84 -3.40
CA LEU A 158 3.37 16.41 -4.61
C LEU A 158 4.87 16.62 -4.39
N TYR A 159 5.70 15.79 -5.03
CA TYR A 159 7.13 16.01 -5.14
C TYR A 159 7.37 17.18 -6.08
N TYR A 160 8.26 18.10 -5.73
CA TYR A 160 8.57 19.23 -6.61
C TYR A 160 10.07 19.46 -6.76
N ASN A 161 10.45 19.83 -7.98
CA ASN A 161 11.82 20.17 -8.33
C ASN A 161 12.05 21.67 -8.06
N ALA A 162 12.70 21.99 -6.95
CA ALA A 162 12.93 23.37 -6.51
C ALA A 162 13.77 24.17 -7.52
N ASP A 163 14.70 23.52 -8.21
CA ASP A 163 15.55 24.19 -9.21
C ASP A 163 14.73 24.69 -10.42
N LEU A 164 13.70 23.93 -10.86
CA LEU A 164 12.80 24.38 -11.92
C LEU A 164 11.85 25.49 -11.46
N PHE A 165 11.43 25.48 -10.19
CA PHE A 165 10.65 26.57 -9.61
C PHE A 165 11.47 27.87 -9.55
N ASP A 166 12.75 27.77 -9.13
CA ASP A 166 13.67 28.91 -9.12
C ASP A 166 13.92 29.45 -10.52
N GLU A 167 14.13 28.56 -11.52
CA GLU A 167 14.34 28.96 -12.92
C GLU A 167 13.09 29.63 -13.51
N ALA A 168 11.90 29.15 -13.18
CA ALA A 168 10.64 29.77 -13.60
C ALA A 168 10.34 31.06 -12.83
N GLY A 169 11.02 31.32 -11.71
CA GLY A 169 10.81 32.49 -10.88
C GLY A 169 9.46 32.50 -10.16
N ILE A 170 8.95 31.34 -9.78
CA ILE A 170 7.65 31.16 -9.11
C ILE A 170 7.84 30.64 -7.68
N PRO A 171 6.90 30.94 -6.74
CA PRO A 171 6.94 30.43 -5.38
C PRO A 171 6.83 28.92 -5.31
N TYR A 172 7.49 28.29 -4.32
CA TYR A 172 7.36 26.85 -4.07
C TYR A 172 5.95 26.46 -3.63
N PRO A 173 5.52 25.19 -3.88
CA PRO A 173 4.24 24.66 -3.41
C PRO A 173 4.02 24.84 -1.90
N THR A 174 5.07 24.68 -1.09
CA THR A 174 5.03 24.88 0.37
C THR A 174 4.78 26.34 0.76
N GLU A 175 5.32 27.31 0.02
CA GLU A 175 5.06 28.74 0.24
C GLU A 175 3.63 29.12 -0.16
N ARG A 176 3.14 28.58 -1.27
CA ARG A 176 1.77 28.75 -1.72
C ARG A 176 0.78 28.18 -0.72
N LEU A 177 1.04 26.97 -0.19
CA LEU A 177 0.24 26.36 0.87
C LEU A 177 0.19 27.24 2.12
N ALA A 178 1.33 27.76 2.57
CA ALA A 178 1.41 28.64 3.73
C ALA A 178 0.61 29.94 3.56
N ASN A 179 0.46 30.42 2.32
CA ASN A 179 -0.32 31.60 1.97
C ASN A 179 -1.81 31.30 1.69
N GLY A 180 -2.23 30.03 1.67
CA GLY A 180 -3.59 29.62 1.31
C GLY A 180 -3.90 29.75 -0.20
N GLU A 181 -2.85 29.68 -1.04
CA GLU A 181 -2.89 29.83 -2.50
C GLU A 181 -2.64 28.50 -3.23
N TRP A 182 -2.70 27.36 -2.53
CA TRP A 182 -2.36 26.06 -3.10
C TRP A 182 -3.61 25.29 -3.53
N ASP A 183 -4.01 25.52 -4.77
CA ASP A 183 -5.21 24.96 -5.41
C ASP A 183 -4.97 24.56 -6.88
N TRP A 184 -6.02 24.08 -7.55
CA TRP A 184 -5.93 23.63 -8.93
C TRP A 184 -5.60 24.73 -9.94
N ASP A 185 -6.06 25.95 -9.74
CA ASP A 185 -5.73 27.09 -10.60
C ASP A 185 -4.24 27.38 -10.53
N THR A 186 -3.70 27.31 -9.32
CA THR A 186 -2.28 27.54 -9.06
C THR A 186 -1.39 26.44 -9.62
N ILE A 187 -1.74 25.15 -9.44
CA ILE A 187 -0.95 24.06 -10.02
C ILE A 187 -0.93 24.13 -11.56
N ALA A 188 -2.05 24.49 -12.19
CA ALA A 188 -2.11 24.67 -13.64
C ALA A 188 -1.23 25.82 -14.12
N ALA A 189 -1.25 26.96 -13.41
CA ALA A 189 -0.41 28.12 -13.74
C ALA A 189 1.08 27.81 -13.56
N ASP A 190 1.45 27.15 -12.45
CA ASP A 190 2.83 26.76 -12.16
C ASP A 190 3.33 25.71 -13.15
N ALA A 191 2.49 24.73 -13.51
CA ALA A 191 2.81 23.73 -14.53
C ALA A 191 3.10 24.38 -15.89
N ALA A 192 2.26 25.33 -16.31
CA ALA A 192 2.46 26.06 -17.56
C ALA A 192 3.74 26.92 -17.55
N ALA A 193 4.04 27.58 -16.41
CA ALA A 193 5.25 28.39 -16.26
C ALA A 193 6.53 27.53 -16.35
N ILE A 194 6.54 26.36 -15.71
CA ILE A 194 7.68 25.44 -15.74
C ILE A 194 7.85 24.84 -17.15
N SER A 195 6.76 24.39 -17.79
CA SER A 195 6.85 23.82 -19.16
C SER A 195 7.34 24.84 -20.19
N ALA A 196 7.18 26.13 -19.94
CA ALA A 196 7.72 27.16 -20.81
C ALA A 196 9.27 27.31 -20.75
N LEU A 197 9.95 26.64 -19.83
CA LEU A 197 11.41 26.65 -19.71
C LEU A 197 12.12 25.86 -20.83
N GLY A 198 11.46 24.86 -21.42
CA GLY A 198 12.07 24.07 -22.50
C GLY A 198 11.17 22.99 -23.07
N ASP A 199 11.51 22.51 -24.30
CA ASP A 199 10.69 21.57 -25.07
C ASP A 199 10.54 20.17 -24.42
N GLU A 200 11.44 19.78 -23.52
CA GLU A 200 11.41 18.49 -22.82
C GLU A 200 11.17 18.65 -21.31
N ILE A 201 10.72 19.84 -20.89
CA ILE A 201 10.39 20.16 -19.52
C ILE A 201 8.86 20.13 -19.36
N TYR A 202 8.39 19.36 -18.38
CA TYR A 202 6.99 19.26 -18.03
C TYR A 202 6.74 19.89 -16.65
N GLY A 203 5.68 20.66 -16.51
CA GLY A 203 5.35 21.24 -15.22
C GLY A 203 4.72 20.23 -14.26
N PHE A 204 4.00 19.24 -14.78
CA PHE A 204 3.27 18.27 -13.96
C PHE A 204 3.46 16.84 -14.48
N GLY A 205 3.46 15.86 -13.56
CA GLY A 205 3.47 14.42 -13.85
C GLY A 205 2.61 13.66 -12.86
N MET A 206 1.84 12.71 -13.35
CA MET A 206 1.20 11.68 -12.56
C MET A 206 1.17 10.37 -13.34
N ASN A 207 1.25 9.26 -12.62
CA ASN A 207 1.17 7.95 -13.25
C ASN A 207 -0.27 7.57 -13.59
N ASN A 208 -0.42 6.75 -14.62
CA ASN A 208 -1.72 6.22 -15.02
C ASN A 208 -2.17 5.15 -14.03
N TRP A 209 -2.90 5.55 -13.00
CA TRP A 209 -3.34 4.69 -11.92
C TRP A 209 -4.55 5.30 -11.20
N TRP A 210 -5.51 4.46 -10.79
CA TRP A 210 -6.77 4.87 -10.19
C TRP A 210 -6.59 5.81 -8.99
N GLY A 211 -5.61 5.55 -8.12
CA GLY A 211 -5.38 6.39 -6.94
C GLY A 211 -4.99 7.83 -7.27
N ASN A 212 -4.33 8.07 -8.40
CA ASN A 212 -3.98 9.41 -8.83
C ASN A 212 -5.21 10.19 -9.33
N TRP A 213 -5.97 9.65 -10.27
CA TRP A 213 -7.12 10.39 -10.81
C TRP A 213 -8.32 10.39 -9.86
N GLU A 214 -8.54 9.36 -9.05
CA GLU A 214 -9.60 9.34 -8.04
C GLU A 214 -9.33 10.35 -6.92
N LEU A 215 -8.06 10.59 -6.56
CA LEU A 215 -7.69 11.66 -5.64
C LEU A 215 -8.18 13.02 -6.14
N PHE A 216 -7.98 13.32 -7.43
CA PHE A 216 -8.53 14.55 -8.03
C PHE A 216 -10.05 14.53 -8.09
N ILE A 217 -10.70 13.42 -8.44
CA ILE A 217 -12.16 13.29 -8.42
C ILE A 217 -12.70 13.66 -7.03
N ASN A 218 -12.14 13.11 -5.97
CA ASN A 218 -12.57 13.40 -4.61
C ASN A 218 -12.30 14.86 -4.21
N ALA A 219 -11.12 15.41 -4.57
CA ALA A 219 -10.81 16.82 -4.35
C ALA A 219 -11.70 17.76 -5.16
N GLY A 220 -12.21 17.31 -6.31
CA GLY A 220 -13.23 18.02 -7.11
C GLY A 220 -14.62 18.06 -6.47
N GLY A 221 -14.86 17.25 -5.43
CA GLY A 221 -16.16 17.06 -4.79
C GLY A 221 -17.00 15.97 -5.44
N GLY A 222 -16.42 15.22 -6.39
CA GLY A 222 -17.03 14.06 -7.00
C GLY A 222 -16.79 12.76 -6.21
N SER A 223 -17.18 11.66 -6.79
CA SER A 223 -16.96 10.31 -6.22
C SER A 223 -16.87 9.28 -7.32
N TYR A 224 -16.16 8.19 -7.04
CA TYR A 224 -16.11 7.03 -7.92
C TYR A 224 -17.36 6.15 -7.75
N PHE A 225 -17.67 5.83 -6.49
CA PHE A 225 -18.81 5.03 -6.10
C PHE A 225 -19.78 5.82 -5.25
N THR A 226 -21.02 5.32 -5.10
CA THR A 226 -21.93 5.76 -4.05
C THR A 226 -21.32 5.58 -2.67
N GLU A 227 -21.87 6.23 -1.64
CA GLU A 227 -21.41 6.07 -0.24
C GLU A 227 -21.45 4.62 0.23
N ALA A 228 -22.45 3.84 -0.21
CA ALA A 228 -22.57 2.40 0.08
C ALA A 228 -21.62 1.53 -0.75
N ARG A 229 -20.87 2.13 -1.70
CA ARG A 229 -19.95 1.45 -2.63
C ARG A 229 -20.57 0.28 -3.37
N ASP A 230 -21.84 0.38 -3.72
CA ASP A 230 -22.65 -0.64 -4.39
C ASP A 230 -23.19 -0.18 -5.76
N ALA A 231 -22.83 1.02 -6.19
CA ALA A 231 -23.16 1.57 -7.49
C ALA A 231 -22.13 2.61 -7.93
N CYS A 232 -22.17 2.94 -9.23
CA CYS A 232 -21.36 3.99 -9.84
C CYS A 232 -21.82 5.39 -9.42
N ALA A 233 -20.87 6.32 -9.28
CA ALA A 233 -21.11 7.75 -9.09
C ALA A 233 -20.27 8.63 -10.04
N LEU A 234 -19.69 8.05 -11.10
CA LEU A 234 -18.80 8.74 -12.04
C LEU A 234 -19.51 9.67 -13.03
N ASP A 235 -20.83 9.71 -13.03
CA ASP A 235 -21.64 10.51 -13.96
C ASP A 235 -22.04 11.90 -13.43
N SER A 236 -21.44 12.32 -12.30
CA SER A 236 -21.73 13.62 -11.70
C SER A 236 -21.09 14.80 -12.44
N GLN A 237 -21.61 16.01 -12.25
CA GLN A 237 -21.03 17.22 -12.82
C GLN A 237 -19.64 17.51 -12.26
N GLU A 238 -19.40 17.23 -10.97
CA GLU A 238 -18.12 17.40 -10.30
C GLU A 238 -17.04 16.51 -10.93
N ASN A 239 -17.42 15.30 -11.37
CA ASN A 239 -16.51 14.40 -12.09
C ASN A 239 -16.19 14.91 -13.51
N ILE A 240 -17.20 15.45 -14.22
CA ILE A 240 -17.00 16.09 -15.52
C ILE A 240 -16.04 17.26 -15.39
N ASP A 241 -16.25 18.14 -14.41
CA ASP A 241 -15.41 19.32 -14.18
C ASP A 241 -13.97 18.92 -13.80
N THR A 242 -13.80 17.89 -12.98
CA THR A 242 -12.50 17.34 -12.61
C THR A 242 -11.75 16.76 -13.80
N LEU A 243 -12.41 15.94 -14.62
CA LEU A 243 -11.79 15.38 -15.81
C LEU A 243 -11.47 16.45 -16.86
N THR A 244 -12.28 17.51 -16.92
CA THR A 244 -12.01 18.69 -17.75
C THR A 244 -10.75 19.41 -17.29
N PHE A 245 -10.59 19.62 -15.99
CA PHE A 245 -9.37 20.19 -15.40
C PHE A 245 -8.12 19.34 -15.73
N LEU A 246 -8.16 18.05 -15.42
CA LEU A 246 -7.03 17.14 -15.68
C LEU A 246 -6.66 17.10 -17.17
N ARG A 247 -7.66 16.98 -18.05
CA ARG A 247 -7.46 17.04 -19.50
C ARG A 247 -6.79 18.33 -19.94
N GLY A 248 -7.16 19.46 -19.31
CA GLY A 248 -6.57 20.77 -19.61
C GLY A 248 -5.05 20.81 -19.40
N LEU A 249 -4.51 20.09 -18.42
CA LEU A 249 -3.06 20.00 -18.18
C LEU A 249 -2.34 19.28 -19.35
N TYR A 250 -2.96 18.26 -19.92
CA TYR A 250 -2.43 17.53 -21.08
C TYR A 250 -2.59 18.30 -22.38
N GLU A 251 -3.74 18.96 -22.60
CA GLU A 251 -3.99 19.80 -23.78
C GLU A 251 -3.07 21.04 -23.83
N ALA A 252 -2.68 21.56 -22.68
CA ALA A 252 -1.71 22.63 -22.55
C ALA A 252 -0.25 22.18 -22.75
N GLU A 253 -0.02 20.90 -22.99
CA GLU A 253 1.32 20.28 -23.03
C GLU A 253 2.16 20.54 -21.77
N SER A 254 1.51 20.85 -20.64
CA SER A 254 2.17 21.14 -19.37
C SER A 254 2.34 19.90 -18.49
N ALA A 255 1.80 18.75 -18.89
CA ALA A 255 1.94 17.49 -18.20
C ALA A 255 2.73 16.46 -19.02
N VAL A 256 3.44 15.55 -18.33
CA VAL A 256 4.02 14.34 -18.96
C VAL A 256 2.91 13.61 -19.72
N PRO A 257 3.14 13.20 -20.98
CA PRO A 257 2.09 12.58 -21.79
C PRO A 257 1.43 11.39 -21.08
N TYR A 258 0.09 11.38 -21.03
CA TYR A 258 -0.69 10.35 -20.36
C TYR A 258 -0.29 8.95 -20.83
N GLY A 259 -0.14 8.02 -19.88
CA GLY A 259 0.32 6.65 -20.16
C GLY A 259 1.85 6.48 -20.16
N THR A 260 2.60 7.58 -20.00
CA THR A 260 4.04 7.54 -19.73
C THR A 260 4.28 7.53 -18.23
N ASP A 261 5.19 6.67 -17.75
CA ASP A 261 5.63 6.73 -16.35
C ASP A 261 6.32 8.07 -16.08
N SER A 262 5.80 8.83 -15.13
CA SER A 262 6.27 10.18 -14.79
C SER A 262 7.46 10.19 -13.83
N GLU A 263 7.77 9.07 -13.18
CA GLU A 263 8.87 8.99 -12.22
C GLU A 263 10.25 9.10 -12.88
N PRO A 264 10.60 8.37 -13.96
CA PRO A 264 11.88 8.52 -14.61
C PRO A 264 12.19 9.93 -15.11
N PRO A 265 11.30 10.67 -15.80
CA PRO A 265 11.57 12.05 -16.18
C PRO A 265 11.62 13.00 -14.98
N PHE A 266 10.89 12.76 -13.88
CA PHE A 266 11.04 13.54 -12.65
C PHE A 266 12.44 13.35 -12.06
N VAL A 267 12.89 12.12 -11.87
CA VAL A 267 14.22 11.79 -11.35
C VAL A 267 15.34 12.37 -12.23
N ALA A 268 15.12 12.45 -13.55
CA ALA A 268 16.03 13.11 -14.48
C ALA A 268 16.04 14.65 -14.40
N GLY A 269 15.18 15.26 -13.57
CA GLY A 269 15.08 16.70 -13.40
C GLY A 269 14.21 17.43 -14.44
N ASN A 270 13.46 16.70 -15.26
CA ASN A 270 12.68 17.25 -16.39
C ASN A 270 11.19 17.50 -16.04
N VAL A 271 10.76 17.29 -14.80
CA VAL A 271 9.39 17.51 -14.36
C VAL A 271 9.37 18.40 -13.12
N GLY A 272 8.54 19.43 -13.13
CA GLY A 272 8.43 20.40 -12.04
C GLY A 272 7.72 19.85 -10.80
N MET A 273 6.62 19.15 -11.03
CA MET A 273 5.76 18.59 -9.99
C MET A 273 5.38 17.16 -10.34
N PHE A 274 5.50 16.23 -9.39
CA PHE A 274 5.19 14.81 -9.57
C PHE A 274 4.30 14.31 -8.43
N LEU A 275 3.09 13.87 -8.76
CA LEU A 275 2.17 13.28 -7.79
C LEU A 275 2.49 11.81 -7.61
N ASN A 276 2.92 11.43 -6.40
CA ASN A 276 3.13 10.02 -6.06
C ASN A 276 3.03 9.81 -4.53
N GLY A 277 2.94 8.54 -4.12
CA GLY A 277 2.97 8.17 -2.72
C GLY A 277 4.37 8.19 -2.12
N ARG A 278 4.45 8.07 -0.78
CA ARG A 278 5.71 8.07 -0.07
C ARG A 278 6.66 6.93 -0.50
N TRP A 279 6.13 5.84 -1.05
CA TRP A 279 6.92 4.74 -1.62
C TRP A 279 7.89 5.15 -2.73
N ALA A 280 7.69 6.30 -3.38
CA ALA A 280 8.63 6.84 -4.36
C ALA A 280 9.87 7.49 -3.71
N THR A 281 9.80 7.87 -2.43
CA THR A 281 10.87 8.61 -1.73
C THR A 281 12.23 7.90 -1.79
N PRO A 282 12.36 6.57 -1.58
CA PRO A 282 13.66 5.91 -1.67
C PRO A 282 14.35 6.08 -3.02
N ASN A 283 13.57 6.04 -4.10
CA ASN A 283 14.10 6.24 -5.44
C ASN A 283 14.53 7.70 -5.67
N MET A 284 13.74 8.67 -5.19
CA MET A 284 14.12 10.09 -5.22
C MET A 284 15.43 10.34 -4.46
N LEU A 285 15.55 9.81 -3.24
CA LEU A 285 16.77 9.94 -2.43
C LEU A 285 17.99 9.31 -3.09
N ALA A 286 17.81 8.23 -3.85
CA ALA A 286 18.91 7.50 -4.47
C ALA A 286 19.36 8.09 -5.81
N GLN A 287 18.48 8.73 -6.58
CA GLN A 287 18.72 9.02 -7.98
C GLN A 287 18.53 10.49 -8.37
N ALA A 288 17.72 11.29 -7.64
CA ALA A 288 17.50 12.69 -7.97
C ALA A 288 18.75 13.52 -7.59
N ASP A 289 19.40 14.15 -8.57
CA ASP A 289 20.61 14.98 -8.39
C ASP A 289 20.26 16.48 -8.57
N PHE A 290 19.18 16.92 -7.96
CA PHE A 290 18.70 18.30 -7.93
C PHE A 290 18.02 18.58 -6.57
N ASN A 291 17.74 19.87 -6.27
CA ASN A 291 17.02 20.22 -5.08
C ASN A 291 15.53 19.91 -5.23
N TRP A 292 15.01 19.07 -4.36
CA TRP A 292 13.59 18.69 -4.33
C TRP A 292 13.05 18.61 -2.91
N ASP A 293 11.74 18.72 -2.77
CA ASP A 293 11.01 18.47 -1.54
C ASP A 293 9.59 18.02 -1.88
N VAL A 294 8.74 17.86 -0.86
CA VAL A 294 7.35 17.48 -1.02
C VAL A 294 6.40 18.53 -0.42
N ALA A 295 5.23 18.64 -1.01
CA ALA A 295 4.13 19.46 -0.50
C ALA A 295 2.84 18.62 -0.44
N GLU A 296 1.87 19.09 0.35
CA GLU A 296 0.53 18.50 0.32
C GLU A 296 -0.07 18.61 -1.09
N VAL A 297 -0.95 17.69 -1.44
CA VAL A 297 -1.69 17.75 -2.71
C VAL A 297 -2.57 18.99 -2.73
N PRO A 298 -2.67 19.73 -3.86
CA PRO A 298 -3.45 20.97 -3.92
C PRO A 298 -4.94 20.71 -3.68
N ALA A 299 -5.61 21.68 -3.04
CA ALA A 299 -7.04 21.62 -2.85
C ALA A 299 -7.79 21.78 -4.18
N GLY A 300 -8.80 20.95 -4.40
CA GLY A 300 -9.77 21.14 -5.47
C GLY A 300 -11.00 21.93 -5.00
N PRO A 301 -12.01 22.10 -5.87
CA PRO A 301 -13.28 22.77 -5.51
C PRO A 301 -14.02 22.13 -4.34
N GLY A 302 -13.89 20.81 -4.14
CA GLY A 302 -14.44 20.05 -3.02
C GLY A 302 -13.56 20.09 -1.76
N GLY A 303 -12.34 20.63 -1.84
CA GLY A 303 -11.38 20.69 -0.74
C GLY A 303 -10.14 19.82 -0.96
N GLN A 304 -9.41 19.57 0.13
CA GLN A 304 -8.29 18.63 0.11
C GLN A 304 -8.80 17.18 0.12
N SER A 305 -8.11 16.32 -0.62
CA SER A 305 -8.35 14.89 -0.62
C SER A 305 -7.05 14.12 -0.63
N ASN A 306 -7.06 12.96 -0.02
CA ASN A 306 -5.98 11.98 -0.07
C ASN A 306 -6.50 10.61 0.30
N PHE A 307 -5.67 9.59 0.12
CA PHE A 307 -5.93 8.24 0.60
C PHE A 307 -4.99 7.86 1.74
N LEU A 308 -5.51 7.11 2.70
CA LEU A 308 -4.71 6.22 3.51
C LEU A 308 -4.54 4.93 2.69
N PHE A 309 -3.45 4.86 1.91
CA PHE A 309 -3.04 3.63 1.25
C PHE A 309 -2.44 2.67 2.26
N TRP A 310 -2.73 1.39 2.11
CA TRP A 310 -2.24 0.36 2.99
C TRP A 310 -2.21 -1.00 2.28
N GLY A 311 -1.41 -1.88 2.83
CA GLY A 311 -1.47 -3.29 2.49
C GLY A 311 -1.54 -4.12 3.77
N ALA A 312 -1.95 -5.36 3.63
CA ALA A 312 -1.99 -6.31 4.73
C ALA A 312 -1.14 -7.54 4.45
N TYR A 313 -0.58 -8.12 5.49
CA TYR A 313 -0.22 -9.52 5.49
C TYR A 313 -1.48 -10.33 5.79
N VAL A 314 -1.71 -11.32 4.97
CA VAL A 314 -2.83 -12.26 5.07
C VAL A 314 -2.31 -13.69 5.11
N VAL A 315 -3.12 -14.61 5.63
CA VAL A 315 -2.75 -16.02 5.76
C VAL A 315 -3.50 -16.86 4.72
N ASN A 316 -2.77 -17.75 4.07
CA ASN A 316 -3.32 -18.75 3.15
C ASN A 316 -4.18 -19.76 3.93
N PRO A 317 -5.47 -19.96 3.58
CA PRO A 317 -6.33 -20.92 4.27
C PRO A 317 -5.87 -22.38 4.14
N ASN A 318 -5.01 -22.67 3.14
CA ASN A 318 -4.43 -24.00 2.95
C ASN A 318 -3.15 -24.25 3.75
N THR A 319 -2.69 -23.28 4.58
CA THR A 319 -1.55 -23.51 5.46
C THR A 319 -1.82 -24.67 6.42
N ALA A 320 -0.82 -25.52 6.63
CA ALA A 320 -0.92 -26.58 7.61
C ALA A 320 -0.74 -26.10 9.07
N ASN A 321 -0.27 -24.86 9.26
CA ASN A 321 0.19 -24.34 10.54
C ASN A 321 -0.33 -22.90 10.80
N PRO A 322 -1.66 -22.69 10.91
CA PRO A 322 -2.25 -21.36 11.05
C PRO A 322 -1.81 -20.61 12.31
N GLU A 323 -1.59 -21.31 13.43
CA GLU A 323 -1.10 -20.72 14.67
C GLU A 323 0.35 -20.21 14.52
N ALA A 324 1.21 -20.96 13.84
CA ALA A 324 2.58 -20.52 13.56
C ALA A 324 2.60 -19.34 12.57
N ALA A 325 1.73 -19.35 11.58
CA ALA A 325 1.56 -18.21 10.65
C ALA A 325 1.08 -16.95 11.39
N TRP A 326 0.17 -17.09 12.35
CA TRP A 326 -0.28 -15.99 13.21
C TRP A 326 0.88 -15.39 14.02
N GLU A 327 1.71 -16.22 14.66
CA GLU A 327 2.88 -15.75 15.42
C GLU A 327 3.88 -15.01 14.54
N VAL A 328 4.19 -15.55 13.36
CA VAL A 328 5.07 -14.89 12.38
C VAL A 328 4.48 -13.56 11.92
N MET A 329 3.18 -13.50 11.61
CA MET A 329 2.53 -12.28 11.14
C MET A 329 2.54 -11.16 12.19
N LYS A 330 2.39 -11.49 13.50
CA LYS A 330 2.56 -10.52 14.59
C LYS A 330 3.97 -9.94 14.63
N GLN A 331 5.01 -10.77 14.39
CA GLN A 331 6.39 -10.30 14.32
C GLN A 331 6.65 -9.42 13.09
N LEU A 332 6.13 -9.81 11.92
CA LEU A 332 6.23 -9.01 10.68
C LEU A 332 5.55 -7.64 10.81
N THR A 333 4.52 -7.52 11.65
CA THR A 333 3.79 -6.28 11.90
C THR A 333 4.16 -5.62 13.24
N ALA A 334 5.17 -6.11 13.94
CA ALA A 334 5.69 -5.47 15.14
C ALA A 334 6.29 -4.09 14.81
N LEU A 335 6.31 -3.18 15.80
CA LEU A 335 6.75 -1.80 15.57
C LEU A 335 8.19 -1.73 15.04
N ASP A 336 9.10 -2.47 15.64
CA ASP A 336 10.51 -2.51 15.25
C ASP A 336 10.71 -3.07 13.83
N ALA A 337 9.90 -4.04 13.41
CA ALA A 337 9.89 -4.56 12.05
C ALA A 337 9.44 -3.49 11.05
N GLN A 338 8.33 -2.81 11.34
CA GLN A 338 7.81 -1.75 10.47
C GLN A 338 8.74 -0.52 10.42
N LEU A 339 9.39 -0.17 11.52
CA LEU A 339 10.37 0.92 11.55
C LEU A 339 11.60 0.64 10.69
N GLN A 340 12.07 -0.61 10.59
CA GLN A 340 13.17 -0.97 9.70
C GLN A 340 12.83 -0.69 8.22
N VAL A 341 11.60 -0.94 7.80
CA VAL A 341 11.13 -0.62 6.45
C VAL A 341 10.94 0.88 6.27
N ALA A 342 10.35 1.56 7.26
CA ALA A 342 10.15 3.00 7.23
C ALA A 342 11.46 3.80 7.17
N ALA A 343 12.55 3.26 7.75
CA ALA A 343 13.88 3.86 7.69
C ALA A 343 14.48 3.93 6.28
N LEU A 344 13.91 3.24 5.30
CA LEU A 344 14.25 3.42 3.87
C LEU A 344 13.64 4.69 3.25
N GLY A 345 12.77 5.40 3.98
CA GLY A 345 11.97 6.50 3.45
C GLY A 345 10.72 6.05 2.68
N ALA A 346 10.45 4.75 2.67
CA ALA A 346 9.26 4.16 2.05
C ALA A 346 7.97 4.45 2.85
N ASN A 347 7.08 3.50 2.98
CA ASN A 347 5.81 3.69 3.71
C ASN A 347 6.01 3.95 5.21
N PHE A 348 5.02 4.57 5.84
CA PHE A 348 4.95 4.71 7.29
C PHE A 348 4.56 3.38 7.94
N PRO A 349 4.92 3.18 9.22
CA PRO A 349 4.32 2.10 9.99
C PRO A 349 2.79 2.21 10.01
N SER A 350 2.11 1.07 9.97
CA SER A 350 0.65 1.00 10.21
C SER A 350 0.29 1.21 11.68
N ARG A 351 1.28 1.23 12.56
CA ARG A 351 1.12 1.49 13.99
C ARG A 351 1.07 2.99 14.27
N THR A 352 0.27 3.38 15.26
CA THR A 352 0.03 4.76 15.65
C THR A 352 0.75 5.10 16.96
N GLY A 353 0.97 6.40 17.22
CA GLY A 353 1.53 6.93 18.46
C GLY A 353 2.66 7.93 18.26
N GLU A 354 2.97 8.73 19.30
CA GLU A 354 4.00 9.77 19.25
C GLU A 354 5.40 9.21 18.94
N THR A 355 5.75 8.06 19.52
CA THR A 355 7.05 7.40 19.27
C THR A 355 7.25 6.99 17.82
N VAL A 356 6.19 6.61 17.12
CA VAL A 356 6.23 6.27 15.70
C VAL A 356 6.52 7.52 14.85
N LEU A 357 5.83 8.62 15.12
CA LEU A 357 6.04 9.89 14.43
C LEU A 357 7.43 10.47 14.67
N GLU A 358 7.93 10.38 15.92
CA GLU A 358 9.29 10.81 16.27
C GLU A 358 10.35 10.01 15.49
N ALA A 359 10.22 8.68 15.42
CA ALA A 359 11.15 7.83 14.70
C ALA A 359 11.18 8.15 13.20
N VAL A 360 10.01 8.23 12.57
CA VAL A 360 9.91 8.56 11.13
C VAL A 360 10.49 9.93 10.79
N ASN A 361 10.27 10.93 11.63
CA ASN A 361 10.81 12.27 11.40
C ASN A 361 12.32 12.37 11.65
N ALA A 362 12.87 11.48 12.48
CA ALA A 362 14.31 11.45 12.76
C ALA A 362 15.12 10.93 11.56
N ASP A 363 14.57 10.02 10.77
CA ASP A 363 15.28 9.38 9.66
C ASP A 363 15.51 10.33 8.47
N PHE A 364 14.55 11.22 8.18
CA PHE A 364 14.63 12.15 7.04
C PHE A 364 14.24 13.59 7.45
N PRO A 365 15.04 14.27 8.31
CA PRO A 365 14.69 15.59 8.83
C PRO A 365 14.72 16.69 7.76
N GLN A 366 15.36 16.46 6.62
CA GLN A 366 15.41 17.38 5.48
C GLN A 366 14.17 17.34 4.59
N LEU A 367 13.36 16.29 4.68
CA LEU A 367 12.15 16.10 3.90
C LEU A 367 10.93 16.65 4.66
N ASN A 368 10.04 17.32 3.96
CA ASN A 368 8.77 17.78 4.54
C ASN A 368 7.79 16.60 4.76
N ASN A 369 8.14 15.67 5.67
CA ASN A 369 7.28 14.54 6.04
C ASN A 369 5.88 14.98 6.51
N ALA A 370 5.74 16.24 6.96
CA ALA A 370 4.45 16.79 7.37
C ALA A 370 3.43 16.77 6.23
N ALA A 371 3.85 16.88 4.96
CA ALA A 371 2.94 16.81 3.82
C ALA A 371 2.16 15.49 3.77
N PHE A 372 2.83 14.38 4.02
CA PHE A 372 2.19 13.07 4.09
C PHE A 372 1.39 12.86 5.38
N LEU A 373 1.99 13.23 6.53
CA LEU A 373 1.38 12.98 7.85
C LEU A 373 0.14 13.83 8.08
N ASN A 374 0.12 15.08 7.58
CA ASN A 374 -1.06 15.94 7.65
C ASN A 374 -2.23 15.35 6.85
N ALA A 375 -1.94 14.76 5.69
CA ALA A 375 -2.95 14.08 4.91
C ALA A 375 -3.59 12.92 5.70
N LEU A 376 -2.75 12.03 6.27
CA LEU A 376 -3.21 10.90 7.08
C LEU A 376 -4.01 11.33 8.31
N ALA A 377 -3.62 12.44 8.94
CA ALA A 377 -4.25 12.90 10.17
C ALA A 377 -5.57 13.64 9.95
N ASN A 378 -5.76 14.32 8.80
CA ASN A 378 -6.81 15.33 8.68
C ASN A 378 -7.84 15.06 7.59
N TYR A 379 -7.47 14.42 6.46
CA TYR A 379 -8.38 14.33 5.30
C TYR A 379 -8.19 13.08 4.40
N ALA A 380 -7.29 12.17 4.76
CA ALA A 380 -7.17 10.91 4.03
C ALA A 380 -8.35 9.98 4.34
N VAL A 381 -8.93 9.41 3.29
CA VAL A 381 -9.89 8.32 3.39
C VAL A 381 -9.18 6.98 3.20
N PRO A 382 -9.60 5.89 3.85
CA PRO A 382 -8.96 4.61 3.66
C PRO A 382 -9.15 4.11 2.23
N GLU A 383 -8.11 3.53 1.65
CA GLU A 383 -8.24 2.67 0.48
C GLU A 383 -9.17 1.52 0.87
N ALA A 384 -10.40 1.54 0.35
CA ALA A 384 -11.43 0.61 0.80
C ALA A 384 -11.65 -0.49 -0.24
N PRO A 385 -11.72 -1.77 0.18
CA PRO A 385 -12.11 -2.88 -0.67
C PRO A 385 -13.50 -2.66 -1.28
N LEU A 386 -13.72 -3.13 -2.50
CA LEU A 386 -15.04 -3.13 -3.13
C LEU A 386 -15.74 -4.47 -2.86
N TRP A 387 -16.45 -4.57 -1.73
CA TRP A 387 -17.10 -5.79 -1.30
C TRP A 387 -18.33 -6.18 -2.14
N LYS A 388 -18.98 -5.20 -2.78
CA LYS A 388 -20.19 -5.39 -3.59
C LYS A 388 -19.90 -5.12 -5.07
N GLY A 389 -18.81 -5.67 -5.58
CA GLY A 389 -18.44 -5.50 -6.99
C GLY A 389 -17.08 -6.11 -7.34
N ASP A 390 -16.84 -6.26 -8.63
CA ASP A 390 -15.55 -6.68 -9.16
C ASP A 390 -14.71 -5.44 -9.49
N PHE A 391 -13.87 -5.00 -8.54
CA PHE A 391 -13.00 -3.85 -8.70
C PHE A 391 -12.07 -3.97 -9.92
N GLY A 392 -11.58 -5.19 -10.19
CA GLY A 392 -10.71 -5.43 -11.34
C GLY A 392 -11.41 -5.16 -12.66
N GLN A 393 -12.62 -5.69 -12.85
CA GLN A 393 -13.41 -5.46 -14.06
C GLN A 393 -13.86 -4.00 -14.18
N ILE A 394 -14.28 -3.41 -13.07
CA ILE A 394 -14.72 -2.02 -13.03
C ILE A 394 -13.55 -1.09 -13.36
N ASN A 395 -12.47 -1.19 -12.60
CA ASN A 395 -11.37 -0.22 -12.68
C ASN A 395 -10.43 -0.51 -13.86
N TRP A 396 -9.73 -1.66 -13.83
CA TRP A 396 -8.65 -1.93 -14.78
C TRP A 396 -9.13 -2.18 -16.21
N ASN A 397 -10.28 -2.82 -16.35
CA ASN A 397 -10.79 -3.21 -17.67
C ASN A 397 -11.77 -2.21 -18.26
N THR A 398 -12.34 -1.29 -17.48
CA THR A 398 -13.39 -0.39 -17.98
C THR A 398 -13.09 1.08 -17.72
N VAL A 399 -12.96 1.51 -16.46
CA VAL A 399 -12.86 2.94 -16.11
C VAL A 399 -11.52 3.54 -16.48
N GLU A 400 -10.41 2.91 -16.13
CA GLU A 400 -9.07 3.42 -16.42
C GLU A 400 -8.82 3.61 -17.93
N PRO A 401 -9.15 2.64 -18.82
CA PRO A 401 -9.07 2.86 -20.25
C PRO A 401 -9.95 4.01 -20.73
N ALA A 402 -11.16 4.18 -20.16
CA ALA A 402 -12.07 5.25 -20.56
C ALA A 402 -11.56 6.63 -20.11
N ILE A 403 -11.01 6.75 -18.89
CA ILE A 403 -10.31 7.97 -18.42
C ILE A 403 -9.14 8.28 -19.34
N GLY A 404 -8.37 7.27 -19.75
CA GLY A 404 -7.29 7.45 -20.72
C GLY A 404 -7.76 8.07 -22.03
N GLN A 405 -8.94 7.70 -22.54
CA GLN A 405 -9.52 8.32 -23.72
C GLN A 405 -9.89 9.79 -23.47
N VAL A 406 -10.38 10.12 -22.29
CA VAL A 406 -10.68 11.52 -21.92
C VAL A 406 -9.40 12.35 -21.86
N LEU A 407 -8.40 11.90 -21.12
CA LEU A 407 -7.16 12.67 -20.89
C LEU A 407 -6.31 12.80 -22.15
N THR A 408 -6.43 11.87 -23.10
CA THR A 408 -5.81 11.96 -24.43
C THR A 408 -6.65 12.69 -25.49
N GLY A 409 -7.82 13.23 -25.11
CA GLY A 409 -8.70 13.98 -26.00
C GLY A 409 -9.50 13.14 -27.00
N GLN A 410 -9.53 11.81 -26.85
CA GLN A 410 -10.27 10.89 -27.72
C GLN A 410 -11.76 10.83 -27.36
N GLN A 411 -12.13 11.17 -26.14
CA GLN A 411 -13.49 11.26 -25.61
C GLN A 411 -13.67 12.55 -24.82
N THR A 412 -14.87 13.14 -24.80
CA THR A 412 -15.14 14.26 -23.91
C THR A 412 -15.46 13.80 -22.49
N PRO A 413 -15.25 14.61 -21.45
CA PRO A 413 -15.69 14.29 -20.07
C PRO A 413 -17.20 14.01 -19.99
N GLU A 414 -18.02 14.74 -20.76
CA GLU A 414 -19.48 14.57 -20.81
C GLU A 414 -19.87 13.24 -21.46
N ASP A 415 -19.20 12.83 -22.56
CA ASP A 415 -19.44 11.53 -23.20
C ASP A 415 -19.02 10.37 -22.27
N PHE A 416 -17.91 10.52 -21.55
CA PHE A 416 -17.48 9.58 -20.51
C PHE A 416 -18.56 9.44 -19.44
N ALA A 417 -18.98 10.54 -18.81
CA ALA A 417 -19.99 10.54 -17.75
C ALA A 417 -21.32 9.93 -18.20
N SER A 418 -21.74 10.21 -19.44
CA SER A 418 -23.00 9.71 -19.98
C SER A 418 -23.05 8.19 -20.19
N THR A 419 -21.89 7.51 -20.23
CA THR A 419 -21.80 6.09 -20.61
C THR A 419 -21.19 5.19 -19.55
N ILE A 420 -20.28 5.72 -18.71
CA ILE A 420 -19.43 4.90 -17.85
C ILE A 420 -20.21 4.10 -16.80
N CYS A 421 -21.20 4.71 -16.14
CA CYS A 421 -21.99 4.02 -15.13
C CYS A 421 -22.77 2.84 -15.72
N GLY A 422 -23.35 3.01 -16.92
CA GLY A 422 -24.02 1.92 -17.61
C GLY A 422 -23.10 0.76 -18.03
N GLN A 423 -21.80 1.05 -18.26
CA GLN A 423 -20.83 0.01 -18.63
C GLN A 423 -20.40 -0.84 -17.43
N ILE A 424 -20.31 -0.24 -16.23
CA ILE A 424 -19.84 -0.94 -15.02
C ILE A 424 -20.96 -1.50 -14.15
N GLU A 425 -22.22 -1.12 -14.37
CA GLU A 425 -23.38 -1.57 -13.57
C GLU A 425 -23.46 -3.09 -13.43
N GLN A 426 -23.11 -3.85 -14.47
CA GLN A 426 -23.14 -5.31 -14.48
C GLN A 426 -22.14 -5.96 -13.52
N TYR A 427 -21.14 -5.24 -13.02
CA TYR A 427 -20.09 -5.74 -12.14
C TYR A 427 -20.35 -5.48 -10.65
N PHE A 428 -21.48 -4.84 -10.31
CA PHE A 428 -21.95 -4.75 -8.92
C PHE A 428 -22.86 -5.95 -8.61
N ASN A 429 -22.66 -6.58 -7.45
CA ASN A 429 -23.40 -7.78 -7.00
C ASN A 429 -24.37 -7.44 -5.88
#